data_0e5db50f75c017fd863e7e8e449f8214
#
_entry.id   0e5db50f75c017fd863e7e8e449f8214
#
_cell.length_a   1.000
_cell.length_b   1.000
_cell.length_c   1.000
_cell.angle_alpha   90.00
_cell.angle_beta   90.00
_cell.angle_gamma   90.00
#
_symmetry.space_group_name_H-M   'P 1'
#
loop_
_entity.id
_entity.type
_entity.pdbx_description
1 polymer ?
#
loop_
_entity_poly.entity_id
_entity_poly.type
_entity_poly.pdbx_seq_one_letter_code
_entity_poly.pdbx_strand_id
1 'polypeptide(L)'
;MYSTEPRHIYRRNQLTDVICQLRFPEILSIASNIPAAFQEMIRDEFPQYSARKEMPVPKLSGIPGNLQLENQPATMNYQFASADGVWRVNLTSKFISLACSRYTSWEDFAKKLDKPLAAFIQTYKPAFFERVGLRYVNIISRKELELEGIPFKELISPCYLGILAEEDVPEAATACCGVDTELAIRGGCRAKIHAGLGMVRRNGVRDTEVKFVIDQDLFMMGQLPLNLSAGALQTLHSQAWSIFRGAITDTLSDALDS
;
A
#
# COMPACT_ATOMS: atom_id res chain seq x y z
N MET A 1 -0.05 -2.91 20.25
CA MET A 1 0.18 -3.17 18.83
C MET A 1 -1.13 -3.31 18.05
N TYR A 2 -2.09 -4.08 18.53
CA TYR A 2 -3.40 -4.23 17.90
C TYR A 2 -4.48 -3.55 18.74
N SER A 3 -5.33 -2.73 18.10
CA SER A 3 -6.54 -2.22 18.76
C SER A 3 -7.71 -3.16 18.55
N THR A 4 -8.62 -3.21 19.52
CA THR A 4 -9.91 -3.89 19.45
C THR A 4 -11.07 -2.91 19.22
N GLU A 5 -10.76 -1.63 19.07
CA GLU A 5 -11.77 -0.61 18.82
C GLU A 5 -12.49 -0.83 17.49
N PRO A 6 -13.80 -0.55 17.44
CA PRO A 6 -14.56 -0.62 16.20
C PRO A 6 -13.94 0.33 15.15
N ARG A 7 -14.06 -0.06 13.88
CA ARG A 7 -13.57 0.77 12.78
C ARG A 7 -14.26 2.14 12.81
N HIS A 8 -13.43 3.16 12.61
CA HIS A 8 -13.82 4.55 12.54
C HIS A 8 -13.25 5.19 11.26
N ILE A 9 -13.91 6.21 10.71
CA ILE A 9 -13.45 6.97 9.56
C ILE A 9 -13.04 8.35 10.06
N TYR A 10 -11.74 8.62 10.05
CA TYR A 10 -11.20 9.91 10.47
C TYR A 10 -11.51 11.01 9.46
N ARG A 11 -11.91 12.19 9.94
CA ARG A 11 -12.23 13.36 9.12
C ARG A 11 -10.99 13.94 8.42
N ARG A 12 -9.85 13.96 9.11
CA ARG A 12 -8.56 14.46 8.64
C ARG A 12 -7.58 13.32 8.42
N ASN A 13 -8.01 12.26 7.70
CA ASN A 13 -7.14 11.11 7.48
C ASN A 13 -5.85 11.51 6.75
N GLN A 14 -4.76 10.86 7.09
CA GLN A 14 -3.41 11.13 6.55
C GLN A 14 -2.99 10.04 5.53
N LEU A 15 -3.96 9.34 4.94
CA LEU A 15 -3.73 8.36 3.90
C LEU A 15 -3.36 9.05 2.58
N THR A 16 -2.19 8.78 2.08
CA THR A 16 -1.70 9.30 0.79
C THR A 16 -1.90 8.32 -0.35
N ASP A 17 -1.78 7.02 -0.05
CA ASP A 17 -1.98 5.95 -1.02
C ASP A 17 -2.64 4.74 -0.37
N VAL A 18 -3.64 4.19 -1.06
CA VAL A 18 -4.22 2.88 -0.76
C VAL A 18 -4.12 2.02 -2.02
N ILE A 19 -3.51 0.83 -1.89
CA ILE A 19 -3.20 -0.02 -3.04
C ILE A 19 -3.68 -1.44 -2.76
N CYS A 20 -4.59 -1.93 -3.60
CA CYS A 20 -4.92 -3.35 -3.69
C CYS A 20 -4.09 -3.98 -4.81
N GLN A 21 -3.41 -5.09 -4.55
CA GLN A 21 -2.68 -5.85 -5.55
C GLN A 21 -3.03 -7.34 -5.47
N LEU A 22 -3.44 -7.90 -6.62
CA LEU A 22 -3.71 -9.32 -6.77
C LEU A 22 -2.68 -9.91 -7.76
N ARG A 23 -1.84 -10.82 -7.26
CA ARG A 23 -0.84 -11.53 -8.08
C ARG A 23 -1.39 -12.87 -8.51
N PHE A 24 -1.04 -13.29 -9.70
CA PHE A 24 -1.50 -14.54 -10.32
C PHE A 24 -0.35 -15.20 -11.10
N PRO A 25 -0.46 -16.50 -11.42
CA PRO A 25 0.48 -17.17 -12.32
C PRO A 25 0.61 -16.42 -13.65
N GLU A 26 1.82 -16.33 -14.17
CA GLU A 26 2.13 -15.51 -15.33
C GLU A 26 1.20 -15.79 -16.53
N ILE A 27 0.56 -14.75 -17.06
CA ILE A 27 -0.32 -14.82 -18.21
C ILE A 27 0.42 -14.25 -19.43
N LEU A 28 0.89 -15.15 -20.30
CA LEU A 28 1.73 -14.80 -21.44
C LEU A 28 1.02 -13.90 -22.48
N SER A 29 -0.30 -14.00 -22.60
CA SER A 29 -1.06 -13.14 -23.50
C SER A 29 -0.99 -11.65 -23.11
N ILE A 30 -0.82 -11.33 -21.83
CA ILE A 30 -0.61 -9.95 -21.36
C ILE A 30 0.82 -9.48 -21.67
N ALA A 31 1.80 -10.40 -21.63
CA ALA A 31 3.18 -10.07 -21.95
C ALA A 31 3.39 -9.81 -23.45
N SER A 32 2.64 -10.51 -24.31
CA SER A 32 2.83 -10.50 -25.77
C SER A 32 1.87 -9.57 -26.52
N ASN A 33 0.76 -9.13 -25.91
CA ASN A 33 -0.25 -8.32 -26.57
C ASN A 33 -0.64 -7.10 -25.74
N ILE A 34 -0.96 -5.99 -26.41
CA ILE A 34 -1.58 -4.82 -25.78
C ILE A 34 -2.97 -5.21 -25.24
N PRO A 35 -3.31 -4.89 -24.00
CA PRO A 35 -4.56 -5.31 -23.35
C PRO A 35 -5.79 -4.50 -23.79
N ALA A 36 -6.05 -4.44 -25.13
CA ALA A 36 -7.12 -3.64 -25.70
C ALA A 36 -8.52 -4.10 -25.25
N ALA A 37 -8.77 -5.42 -25.21
CA ALA A 37 -10.05 -5.95 -24.74
C ALA A 37 -10.35 -5.62 -23.29
N PHE A 38 -9.33 -5.63 -22.42
CA PHE A 38 -9.45 -5.19 -21.04
C PHE A 38 -9.75 -3.69 -20.95
N GLN A 39 -9.02 -2.87 -21.73
CA GLN A 39 -9.25 -1.42 -21.78
C GLN A 39 -10.69 -1.08 -22.16
N GLU A 40 -11.24 -1.71 -23.21
CA GLU A 40 -12.61 -1.48 -23.67
C GLU A 40 -13.65 -1.64 -22.55
N MET A 41 -13.41 -2.57 -21.61
CA MET A 41 -14.33 -2.84 -20.51
C MET A 41 -14.26 -1.81 -19.39
N ILE A 42 -13.15 -1.07 -19.26
CA ILE A 42 -12.93 -0.14 -18.13
C ILE A 42 -12.75 1.32 -18.57
N ARG A 43 -12.66 1.63 -19.85
CA ARG A 43 -12.30 2.96 -20.37
C ARG A 43 -13.27 4.08 -20.02
N ASP A 44 -14.50 3.79 -19.69
CA ASP A 44 -15.49 4.77 -19.23
C ASP A 44 -15.12 5.34 -17.85
N GLU A 45 -14.49 4.52 -16.99
CA GLU A 45 -14.03 4.94 -15.66
C GLU A 45 -12.52 5.27 -15.62
N PHE A 46 -11.72 4.64 -16.49
CA PHE A 46 -10.27 4.78 -16.58
C PHE A 46 -9.84 5.14 -18.00
N PRO A 47 -10.19 6.33 -18.50
CA PRO A 47 -9.97 6.73 -19.90
C PRO A 47 -8.51 6.99 -20.27
N GLN A 48 -7.64 7.30 -19.27
CA GLN A 48 -6.24 7.62 -19.53
C GLN A 48 -5.42 6.35 -19.58
N TYR A 49 -4.68 6.15 -20.68
CA TYR A 49 -3.82 4.99 -20.87
C TYR A 49 -2.36 5.41 -21.01
N SER A 50 -1.49 4.65 -20.37
CA SER A 50 -0.05 4.70 -20.58
C SER A 50 0.56 3.31 -20.40
N ALA A 51 1.74 3.09 -20.97
CA ALA A 51 2.49 1.85 -20.79
C ALA A 51 3.94 2.17 -20.47
N ARG A 52 4.50 1.46 -19.50
CA ARG A 52 5.90 1.62 -19.08
C ARG A 52 6.59 0.27 -19.03
N LYS A 53 7.82 0.25 -19.50
CA LYS A 53 8.69 -0.92 -19.34
C LYS A 53 9.39 -0.79 -17.98
N GLU A 54 9.04 -1.67 -17.06
CA GLU A 54 9.66 -1.72 -15.73
C GLU A 54 10.81 -2.72 -15.76
N MET A 55 11.97 -2.26 -15.31
CA MET A 55 13.13 -3.12 -15.08
C MET A 55 13.15 -3.47 -13.59
N PRO A 56 12.90 -4.73 -13.23
CA PRO A 56 12.99 -5.13 -11.83
C PRO A 56 14.42 -4.94 -11.30
N VAL A 57 14.52 -4.65 -10.00
CA VAL A 57 15.82 -4.59 -9.34
C VAL A 57 16.51 -5.97 -9.47
N PRO A 58 17.79 -6.01 -9.89
CA PRO A 58 18.52 -7.27 -9.97
C PRO A 58 18.50 -8.00 -8.64
N LYS A 59 18.26 -9.31 -8.66
CA LYS A 59 18.34 -10.14 -7.46
C LYS A 59 19.75 -10.65 -7.25
N LEU A 60 20.24 -10.56 -6.02
CA LEU A 60 21.43 -11.31 -5.62
C LEU A 60 21.05 -12.76 -5.39
N SER A 61 21.61 -13.66 -6.20
CA SER A 61 21.47 -15.11 -6.01
C SER A 61 22.87 -15.73 -5.83
N GLY A 62 22.94 -16.83 -5.09
CA GLY A 62 24.18 -17.57 -4.86
C GLY A 62 24.48 -17.82 -3.38
N ILE A 63 25.61 -18.51 -3.13
CA ILE A 63 26.10 -18.81 -1.78
C ILE A 63 27.09 -17.72 -1.33
N PRO A 64 27.31 -17.51 -0.02
CA PRO A 64 28.34 -16.61 0.48
C PRO A 64 29.70 -16.88 -0.16
N GLY A 65 30.27 -15.85 -0.83
CA GLY A 65 31.53 -15.96 -1.58
C GLY A 65 31.37 -16.18 -3.09
N ASN A 66 30.17 -16.51 -3.59
CA ASN A 66 29.85 -16.59 -5.01
C ASN A 66 28.45 -16.03 -5.30
N LEU A 67 28.28 -14.72 -5.05
CA LEU A 67 27.03 -14.00 -5.30
C LEU A 67 26.99 -13.54 -6.76
N GLN A 68 25.91 -13.86 -7.46
CA GLN A 68 25.66 -13.44 -8.83
C GLN A 68 24.46 -12.47 -8.87
N LEU A 69 24.57 -11.43 -9.66
CA LEU A 69 23.48 -10.51 -9.97
C LEU A 69 22.66 -11.11 -11.11
N GLU A 70 21.46 -11.58 -10.79
CA GLU A 70 20.49 -12.01 -11.79
C GLU A 70 19.67 -10.82 -12.28
N ASN A 71 19.87 -10.42 -13.52
CA ASN A 71 19.00 -9.47 -14.19
C ASN A 71 17.67 -10.12 -14.50
N GLN A 72 16.58 -9.58 -13.96
CA GLN A 72 15.23 -10.03 -14.28
C GLN A 72 14.77 -9.40 -15.60
N PRO A 73 14.01 -10.14 -16.44
CA PRO A 73 13.47 -9.59 -17.66
C PRO A 73 12.53 -8.42 -17.36
N ALA A 74 12.62 -7.40 -18.20
CA ALA A 74 11.74 -6.24 -18.09
C ALA A 74 10.30 -6.65 -18.35
N THR A 75 9.39 -6.13 -17.54
CA THR A 75 7.94 -6.39 -17.62
C THR A 75 7.20 -5.15 -18.08
N MET A 76 6.25 -5.30 -19.00
CA MET A 76 5.37 -4.19 -19.37
C MET A 76 4.33 -3.98 -18.26
N ASN A 77 4.23 -2.74 -17.79
CA ASN A 77 3.17 -2.29 -16.91
C ASN A 77 2.24 -1.36 -17.68
N TYR A 78 1.02 -1.84 -17.91
CA TYR A 78 -0.06 -1.08 -18.54
C TYR A 78 -0.82 -0.35 -17.45
N GLN A 79 -0.94 0.98 -17.59
CA GLN A 79 -1.57 1.84 -16.60
C GLN A 79 -2.81 2.48 -17.18
N PHE A 80 -3.91 2.41 -16.44
CA PHE A 80 -5.18 3.03 -16.78
C PHE A 80 -5.59 3.94 -15.62
N ALA A 81 -5.78 5.24 -15.86
CA ALA A 81 -6.13 6.17 -14.83
C ALA A 81 -7.50 6.82 -15.06
N SER A 82 -8.15 7.19 -13.95
CA SER A 82 -9.36 8.02 -13.99
C SER A 82 -9.07 9.40 -14.56
N ALA A 83 -10.10 10.11 -15.03
CA ALA A 83 -9.95 11.43 -15.66
C ALA A 83 -9.29 12.46 -14.71
N ASP A 84 -9.56 12.36 -13.39
CA ASP A 84 -8.98 13.21 -12.35
C ASP A 84 -7.60 12.73 -11.83
N GLY A 85 -7.13 11.55 -12.31
CA GLY A 85 -5.86 10.96 -11.90
C GLY A 85 -5.82 10.37 -10.49
N VAL A 86 -6.94 10.37 -9.76
CA VAL A 86 -7.03 9.87 -8.37
C VAL A 86 -6.91 8.35 -8.33
N TRP A 87 -7.51 7.67 -9.30
CA TRP A 87 -7.54 6.21 -9.37
C TRP A 87 -6.65 5.70 -10.51
N ARG A 88 -5.92 4.64 -10.24
CA ARG A 88 -5.02 4.02 -11.23
C ARG A 88 -5.06 2.51 -11.13
N VAL A 89 -5.39 1.87 -12.25
CA VAL A 89 -5.25 0.42 -12.44
C VAL A 89 -3.92 0.16 -13.11
N ASN A 90 -3.14 -0.79 -12.58
CA ASN A 90 -1.95 -1.32 -13.25
C ASN A 90 -2.18 -2.78 -13.59
N LEU A 91 -1.78 -3.18 -14.79
CA LEU A 91 -1.85 -4.54 -15.28
C LEU A 91 -0.51 -4.97 -15.85
N THR A 92 0.00 -6.08 -15.36
CA THR A 92 1.21 -6.75 -15.88
C THR A 92 0.88 -8.21 -16.17
N SER A 93 1.84 -8.96 -16.71
CA SER A 93 1.67 -10.43 -16.88
C SER A 93 1.55 -11.20 -15.56
N LYS A 94 1.79 -10.56 -14.40
CA LYS A 94 1.88 -11.22 -13.07
C LYS A 94 0.98 -10.63 -12.01
N PHE A 95 0.44 -9.45 -12.21
CA PHE A 95 -0.48 -8.83 -11.26
C PHE A 95 -1.43 -7.83 -11.91
N ILE A 96 -2.56 -7.60 -11.25
CA ILE A 96 -3.42 -6.44 -11.39
C ILE A 96 -3.44 -5.69 -10.07
N SER A 97 -3.43 -4.35 -10.11
CA SER A 97 -3.61 -3.52 -8.92
C SER A 97 -4.51 -2.33 -9.17
N LEU A 98 -5.23 -1.90 -8.13
CA LEU A 98 -5.90 -0.61 -8.05
C LEU A 98 -5.20 0.24 -7.00
N ALA A 99 -4.86 1.48 -7.35
CA ALA A 99 -4.30 2.47 -6.43
C ALA A 99 -5.22 3.69 -6.36
N CYS A 100 -5.34 4.26 -5.16
CA CYS A 100 -6.09 5.49 -4.88
C CYS A 100 -5.20 6.46 -4.13
N SER A 101 -5.06 7.71 -4.62
CA SER A 101 -4.29 8.78 -3.98
C SER A 101 -5.15 9.76 -3.17
N ARG A 102 -6.47 9.60 -3.17
CA ARG A 102 -7.44 10.37 -2.37
C ARG A 102 -8.49 9.43 -1.81
N TYR A 103 -8.06 8.66 -0.81
CA TYR A 103 -8.92 7.65 -0.19
C TYR A 103 -9.96 8.29 0.72
N THR A 104 -11.21 7.82 0.63
CA THR A 104 -12.37 8.23 1.44
C THR A 104 -12.82 7.13 2.37
N SER A 105 -13.21 5.98 1.81
CA SER A 105 -13.71 4.83 2.57
C SER A 105 -13.34 3.51 1.90
N TRP A 106 -13.40 2.43 2.67
CA TRP A 106 -13.22 1.08 2.15
C TRP A 106 -14.33 0.71 1.16
N GLU A 107 -15.53 1.12 1.44
CA GLU A 107 -16.71 0.85 0.63
C GLU A 107 -16.57 1.46 -0.78
N ASP A 108 -16.09 2.70 -0.86
CA ASP A 108 -15.81 3.36 -2.15
C ASP A 108 -14.66 2.68 -2.88
N PHE A 109 -13.59 2.31 -2.15
CA PHE A 109 -12.45 1.62 -2.72
C PHE A 109 -12.82 0.24 -3.28
N ALA A 110 -13.55 -0.57 -2.49
CA ALA A 110 -14.02 -1.89 -2.90
C ALA A 110 -14.94 -1.82 -4.12
N LYS A 111 -15.91 -0.90 -4.11
CA LYS A 111 -16.78 -0.64 -5.25
C LYS A 111 -16.02 -0.25 -6.52
N LYS A 112 -14.96 0.57 -6.37
CA LYS A 112 -14.13 0.99 -7.51
C LYS A 112 -13.26 -0.15 -8.05
N LEU A 113 -12.89 -1.11 -7.20
CA LEU A 113 -12.14 -2.31 -7.57
C LEU A 113 -12.99 -3.31 -8.37
N ASP A 114 -14.30 -3.40 -8.11
CA ASP A 114 -15.18 -4.43 -8.68
C ASP A 114 -15.09 -4.48 -10.20
N LYS A 115 -15.21 -3.36 -10.89
CA LYS A 115 -15.23 -3.29 -12.34
C LYS A 115 -13.91 -3.73 -12.98
N PRO A 116 -12.73 -3.17 -12.64
CA PRO A 116 -11.47 -3.62 -13.21
C PRO A 116 -11.13 -5.07 -12.86
N LEU A 117 -11.50 -5.55 -11.66
CA LEU A 117 -11.29 -6.93 -11.30
C LEU A 117 -12.19 -7.89 -12.08
N ALA A 118 -13.46 -7.56 -12.25
CA ALA A 118 -14.39 -8.34 -13.07
C ALA A 118 -13.95 -8.39 -14.56
N ALA A 119 -13.56 -7.24 -15.12
CA ALA A 119 -13.02 -7.15 -16.49
C ALA A 119 -11.76 -8.02 -16.65
N PHE A 120 -10.84 -7.99 -15.67
CA PHE A 120 -9.65 -8.82 -15.68
C PHE A 120 -9.99 -10.32 -15.65
N ILE A 121 -10.85 -10.74 -14.74
CA ILE A 121 -11.27 -12.15 -14.62
C ILE A 121 -11.97 -12.63 -15.88
N GLN A 122 -12.86 -11.81 -16.45
CA GLN A 122 -13.58 -12.16 -17.67
C GLN A 122 -12.65 -12.30 -18.89
N THR A 123 -11.67 -11.39 -19.01
CA THR A 123 -10.76 -11.36 -20.17
C THR A 123 -9.70 -12.44 -20.11
N TYR A 124 -9.07 -12.63 -18.93
CA TYR A 124 -7.87 -13.45 -18.80
C TYR A 124 -8.08 -14.77 -18.07
N LYS A 125 -9.18 -14.95 -17.36
CA LYS A 125 -9.59 -16.20 -16.67
C LYS A 125 -8.45 -16.80 -15.85
N PRO A 126 -7.83 -16.05 -14.90
CA PRO A 126 -6.78 -16.59 -14.09
C PRO A 126 -7.28 -17.79 -13.27
N ALA A 127 -6.44 -18.80 -13.03
CA ALA A 127 -6.84 -19.98 -12.30
C ALA A 127 -7.06 -19.70 -10.79
N PHE A 128 -6.20 -18.85 -10.21
CA PHE A 128 -6.23 -18.44 -8.80
C PHE A 128 -5.36 -17.20 -8.60
N PHE A 129 -5.43 -16.60 -7.42
CA PHE A 129 -4.47 -15.58 -6.99
C PHE A 129 -3.39 -16.20 -6.10
N GLU A 130 -2.10 -15.91 -6.41
CA GLU A 130 -0.95 -16.31 -5.61
C GLU A 130 -0.74 -15.42 -4.39
N ARG A 131 -1.17 -14.16 -4.51
CA ARG A 131 -1.13 -13.16 -3.45
C ARG A 131 -2.32 -12.22 -3.59
N VAL A 132 -3.01 -11.98 -2.49
CA VAL A 132 -3.97 -10.90 -2.34
C VAL A 132 -3.39 -9.94 -1.31
N GLY A 133 -3.17 -8.69 -1.69
CA GLY A 133 -2.52 -7.69 -0.84
C GLY A 133 -3.27 -6.37 -0.82
N LEU A 134 -3.22 -5.71 0.33
CA LEU A 134 -3.81 -4.40 0.59
C LEU A 134 -2.80 -3.56 1.38
N ARG A 135 -2.38 -2.44 0.81
CA ARG A 135 -1.38 -1.54 1.39
C ARG A 135 -1.99 -0.18 1.67
N TYR A 136 -1.71 0.34 2.85
CA TYR A 136 -2.10 1.66 3.33
C TYR A 136 -0.85 2.46 3.68
N VAL A 137 -0.68 3.62 3.05
CA VAL A 137 0.43 4.53 3.33
C VAL A 137 -0.11 5.77 4.01
N ASN A 138 0.18 5.91 5.31
CA ASN A 138 -0.14 7.10 6.09
C ASN A 138 1.13 7.96 6.21
N ILE A 139 0.99 9.26 5.94
CA ILE A 139 2.06 10.24 6.12
C ILE A 139 1.57 11.31 7.07
N ILE A 140 1.87 11.12 8.36
CA ILE A 140 1.39 11.98 9.44
C ILE A 140 2.13 13.32 9.40
N SER A 141 1.39 14.39 9.11
CA SER A 141 1.86 15.76 9.11
C SER A 141 1.35 16.49 10.36
N ARG A 142 2.26 16.88 11.24
CA ARG A 142 1.91 17.67 12.43
C ARG A 142 1.36 19.03 12.05
N LYS A 143 1.89 19.63 10.98
CA LYS A 143 1.40 20.92 10.46
C LYS A 143 -0.03 20.82 9.96
N GLU A 144 -0.36 19.77 9.19
CA GLU A 144 -1.73 19.58 8.68
C GLU A 144 -2.73 19.26 9.80
N LEU A 145 -2.27 18.69 10.92
CA LEU A 145 -3.09 18.33 12.08
C LEU A 145 -3.05 19.36 13.21
N GLU A 146 -2.35 20.50 13.04
CA GLU A 146 -2.19 21.55 14.05
C GLU A 146 -1.52 21.05 15.34
N LEU A 147 -0.58 20.11 15.19
CA LEU A 147 0.19 19.46 16.26
C LEU A 147 1.67 19.90 16.29
N GLU A 148 2.00 21.08 15.69
CA GLU A 148 3.36 21.59 15.72
C GLU A 148 3.85 21.76 17.16
N GLY A 149 5.06 21.26 17.43
CA GLY A 149 5.66 21.28 18.78
C GLY A 149 5.37 20.04 19.61
N ILE A 150 4.44 19.18 19.23
CA ILE A 150 4.22 17.89 19.89
C ILE A 150 5.18 16.85 19.28
N PRO A 151 6.06 16.20 20.06
CA PRO A 151 6.98 15.22 19.54
C PRO A 151 6.25 13.94 19.12
N PHE A 152 6.79 13.20 18.15
CA PHE A 152 6.17 11.96 17.67
C PHE A 152 6.01 10.90 18.75
N LYS A 153 6.82 10.90 19.81
CA LYS A 153 6.65 9.99 20.94
C LYS A 153 5.35 10.16 21.72
N GLU A 154 4.68 11.32 21.59
CA GLU A 154 3.36 11.56 22.15
C GLU A 154 2.22 11.23 21.17
N LEU A 155 2.54 11.01 19.90
CA LEU A 155 1.57 10.75 18.82
C LEU A 155 1.55 9.29 18.36
N ILE A 156 2.68 8.59 18.49
CA ILE A 156 2.92 7.25 17.97
C ILE A 156 3.27 6.30 19.11
N SER A 157 2.72 5.10 19.06
CA SER A 157 3.02 4.05 20.05
C SER A 157 4.51 3.65 20.02
N PRO A 158 5.15 3.41 21.19
CA PRO A 158 6.60 3.21 21.30
C PRO A 158 7.17 2.12 20.38
N CYS A 159 6.43 1.02 20.14
CA CYS A 159 6.90 -0.08 19.29
C CYS A 159 7.07 0.29 17.81
N TYR A 160 6.53 1.44 17.36
CA TYR A 160 6.69 1.96 15.99
C TYR A 160 7.73 3.07 15.88
N LEU A 161 8.20 3.58 17.02
CA LEU A 161 9.19 4.67 17.09
C LEU A 161 10.65 4.17 17.04
N GLY A 162 10.88 2.90 17.39
CA GLY A 162 12.23 2.39 17.56
C GLY A 162 12.98 3.19 18.62
N ILE A 163 14.21 3.62 18.33
CA ILE A 163 15.05 4.38 19.29
C ILE A 163 14.45 5.75 19.67
N LEU A 164 13.54 6.31 18.87
CA LEU A 164 12.85 7.57 19.20
C LEU A 164 11.91 7.46 20.40
N ALA A 165 11.63 6.24 20.87
CA ALA A 165 10.85 6.01 22.08
C ALA A 165 11.63 6.33 23.36
N GLU A 166 12.97 6.36 23.30
CA GLU A 166 13.83 6.62 24.43
C GLU A 166 13.85 8.11 24.80
N GLU A 167 13.85 8.42 26.10
CA GLU A 167 13.74 9.80 26.58
C GLU A 167 14.98 10.66 26.28
N ASP A 168 16.15 10.03 26.22
CA ASP A 168 17.44 10.67 25.96
C ASP A 168 17.77 10.81 24.47
N VAL A 169 16.89 10.36 23.56
CA VAL A 169 17.06 10.51 22.12
C VAL A 169 16.21 11.67 21.59
N PRO A 170 16.81 12.84 21.30
CA PRO A 170 16.05 13.98 20.81
C PRO A 170 15.63 13.79 19.36
N GLU A 171 14.35 13.92 19.07
CA GLU A 171 13.79 13.84 17.70
C GLU A 171 14.49 14.84 16.76
N ALA A 172 14.73 16.08 17.22
CA ALA A 172 15.36 17.12 16.41
C ALA A 172 16.81 16.84 16.00
N ALA A 173 17.51 15.98 16.74
CA ALA A 173 18.87 15.55 16.43
C ALA A 173 18.92 14.25 15.62
N THR A 174 17.77 13.62 15.37
CA THR A 174 17.67 12.35 14.65
C THR A 174 17.48 12.59 13.16
N ALA A 175 18.50 12.30 12.37
CA ALA A 175 18.47 12.49 10.93
C ALA A 175 17.61 11.45 10.20
N CYS A 176 17.55 10.22 10.73
CA CYS A 176 16.79 9.10 10.16
C CYS A 176 16.51 8.09 11.26
N CYS A 177 15.29 7.62 11.35
CA CYS A 177 14.90 6.49 12.20
C CYS A 177 13.73 5.78 11.53
N GLY A 178 13.79 4.46 11.46
CA GLY A 178 12.73 3.64 10.91
C GLY A 178 12.77 2.22 11.45
N VAL A 179 11.60 1.63 11.58
CA VAL A 179 11.38 0.24 12.01
C VAL A 179 10.75 -0.52 10.86
N ASP A 180 11.39 -1.59 10.43
CA ASP A 180 10.87 -2.52 9.42
C ASP A 180 10.54 -3.84 10.07
N THR A 181 9.31 -4.29 9.91
CA THR A 181 8.82 -5.52 10.54
C THR A 181 7.97 -6.32 9.57
N GLU A 182 8.17 -7.64 9.54
CA GLU A 182 7.28 -8.57 8.86
C GLU A 182 6.73 -9.57 9.88
N LEU A 183 5.40 -9.65 9.97
CA LEU A 183 4.67 -10.45 10.96
C LEU A 183 3.71 -11.42 10.30
N ALA A 184 3.59 -12.62 10.88
CA ALA A 184 2.40 -13.44 10.68
C ALA A 184 1.32 -12.97 11.65
N ILE A 185 0.14 -12.67 11.11
CA ILE A 185 -1.01 -12.17 11.86
C ILE A 185 -2.21 -13.12 11.74
N ARG A 186 -3.30 -12.86 12.45
CA ARG A 186 -4.48 -13.75 12.48
C ARG A 186 -5.06 -13.97 11.08
N GLY A 187 -5.72 -15.12 10.89
CA GLY A 187 -6.43 -15.45 9.64
C GLY A 187 -5.53 -15.84 8.48
N GLY A 188 -4.30 -16.31 8.72
CA GLY A 188 -3.35 -16.67 7.67
C GLY A 188 -2.75 -15.46 6.93
N CYS A 189 -2.94 -14.26 7.49
CA CYS A 189 -2.42 -13.03 6.94
C CYS A 189 -0.98 -12.78 7.38
N ARG A 190 -0.27 -11.98 6.59
CA ARG A 190 1.03 -11.39 6.94
C ARG A 190 0.94 -9.88 6.79
N ALA A 191 1.73 -9.16 7.57
CA ALA A 191 1.86 -7.72 7.47
C ALA A 191 3.34 -7.35 7.40
N LYS A 192 3.69 -6.54 6.40
CA LYS A 192 4.95 -5.77 6.38
C LYS A 192 4.61 -4.36 6.80
N ILE A 193 5.33 -3.88 7.81
CA ILE A 193 5.12 -2.55 8.38
C ILE A 193 6.45 -1.82 8.34
N HIS A 194 6.46 -0.67 7.67
CA HIS A 194 7.51 0.31 7.79
C HIS A 194 6.98 1.51 8.56
N ALA A 195 7.64 1.88 9.64
CA ALA A 195 7.27 3.05 10.45
C ALA A 195 8.52 3.90 10.74
N GLY A 196 8.44 5.22 10.53
CA GLY A 196 9.59 6.05 10.81
C GLY A 196 9.50 7.48 10.28
N LEU A 197 10.54 8.25 10.60
CA LEU A 197 10.68 9.62 10.11
C LEU A 197 10.89 9.65 8.60
N GLY A 198 10.15 10.53 7.92
CA GLY A 198 10.24 10.71 6.48
C GLY A 198 10.13 12.16 6.05
N MET A 199 10.79 12.48 4.94
CA MET A 199 10.58 13.74 4.23
C MET A 199 10.00 13.47 2.86
N VAL A 200 8.84 14.06 2.59
CA VAL A 200 8.12 13.87 1.33
C VAL A 200 8.68 14.82 0.26
N ARG A 201 8.76 14.35 -0.98
CA ARG A 201 8.99 15.20 -2.15
C ARG A 201 7.69 15.31 -2.94
N ARG A 202 7.19 16.54 -3.11
CA ARG A 202 6.07 16.83 -4.03
C ARG A 202 6.60 17.58 -5.25
N ASN A 203 6.35 17.06 -6.45
CA ASN A 203 6.81 17.67 -7.72
C ASN A 203 8.31 18.01 -7.76
N GLY A 204 9.15 17.13 -7.17
CA GLY A 204 10.60 17.34 -7.11
C GLY A 204 11.07 18.29 -6.00
N VAL A 205 10.18 19.03 -5.36
CA VAL A 205 10.49 19.92 -4.22
C VAL A 205 10.42 19.11 -2.92
N ARG A 206 11.48 19.20 -2.12
CA ARG A 206 11.57 18.56 -0.80
C ARG A 206 10.72 19.37 0.18
N ASP A 207 9.79 18.70 0.87
CA ASP A 207 9.10 19.30 2.02
C ASP A 207 10.11 19.56 3.14
N THR A 208 9.96 20.69 3.82
CA THR A 208 10.81 21.03 4.97
C THR A 208 10.33 20.39 6.27
N GLU A 209 9.08 19.92 6.29
CA GLU A 209 8.52 19.24 7.43
C GLU A 209 9.01 17.79 7.51
N VAL A 210 9.49 17.38 8.68
CA VAL A 210 9.70 15.98 9.02
C VAL A 210 8.36 15.38 9.42
N LYS A 211 7.91 14.38 8.66
CA LYS A 211 6.65 13.65 8.85
C LYS A 211 6.93 12.26 9.40
N PHE A 212 5.91 11.62 9.94
CA PHE A 212 6.02 10.22 10.32
C PHE A 212 5.24 9.34 9.34
N VAL A 213 5.91 8.36 8.78
CA VAL A 213 5.33 7.41 7.82
C VAL A 213 4.91 6.15 8.56
N ILE A 214 3.69 5.67 8.30
CA ILE A 214 3.22 4.33 8.67
C ILE A 214 2.73 3.68 7.39
N ASP A 215 3.54 2.78 6.84
CA ASP A 215 3.28 2.04 5.62
C ASP A 215 3.02 0.58 5.97
N GLN A 216 1.80 0.13 5.71
CA GLN A 216 1.32 -1.21 6.06
C GLN A 216 0.94 -1.98 4.80
N ASP A 217 1.70 -3.00 4.44
CA ASP A 217 1.39 -3.94 3.35
C ASP A 217 0.92 -5.26 3.96
N LEU A 218 -0.40 -5.47 3.98
CA LEU A 218 -1.03 -6.69 4.47
C LEU A 218 -1.35 -7.63 3.30
N PHE A 219 -1.13 -8.93 3.49
CA PHE A 219 -1.35 -9.86 2.40
C PHE A 219 -1.60 -11.29 2.86
N MET A 220 -2.26 -12.05 2.00
CA MET A 220 -2.36 -13.51 2.04
C MET A 220 -1.61 -14.10 0.86
N MET A 221 -0.92 -15.22 1.10
CA MET A 221 -0.17 -15.98 0.09
C MET A 221 -0.75 -17.38 -0.08
N GLY A 222 -0.65 -17.90 -1.28
CA GLY A 222 -1.07 -19.27 -1.61
C GLY A 222 -1.97 -19.29 -2.83
N GLN A 223 -2.57 -20.45 -3.12
CA GLN A 223 -3.53 -20.60 -4.21
C GLN A 223 -4.93 -20.17 -3.73
N LEU A 224 -5.22 -18.88 -3.79
CA LEU A 224 -6.49 -18.35 -3.37
C LEU A 224 -7.51 -18.40 -4.51
N PRO A 225 -8.65 -19.11 -4.36
CA PRO A 225 -9.73 -19.10 -5.35
C PRO A 225 -10.26 -17.69 -5.61
N LEU A 226 -10.64 -17.40 -6.86
CA LEU A 226 -11.05 -16.05 -7.28
C LEU A 226 -12.25 -15.53 -6.47
N ASN A 227 -13.22 -16.39 -6.17
CA ASN A 227 -14.42 -16.04 -5.41
C ASN A 227 -14.16 -15.74 -3.93
N LEU A 228 -12.99 -16.07 -3.39
CA LEU A 228 -12.60 -15.77 -2.01
C LEU A 228 -11.81 -14.45 -1.90
N SER A 229 -11.46 -13.80 -3.00
CA SER A 229 -10.65 -12.58 -2.99
C SER A 229 -11.31 -11.41 -2.23
N ALA A 230 -12.62 -11.24 -2.36
CA ALA A 230 -13.36 -10.19 -1.66
C ALA A 230 -13.34 -10.39 -0.13
N GLY A 231 -13.57 -11.62 0.35
CA GLY A 231 -13.48 -11.95 1.76
C GLY A 231 -12.07 -11.80 2.32
N ALA A 232 -11.05 -12.16 1.53
CA ALA A 232 -9.65 -11.96 1.89
C ALA A 232 -9.34 -10.46 2.04
N LEU A 233 -9.74 -9.62 1.09
CA LEU A 233 -9.55 -8.18 1.15
C LEU A 233 -10.26 -7.54 2.35
N GLN A 234 -11.49 -7.98 2.66
CA GLN A 234 -12.22 -7.53 3.85
C GLN A 234 -11.48 -7.87 5.15
N THR A 235 -10.88 -9.07 5.21
CA THR A 235 -10.06 -9.49 6.36
C THR A 235 -8.81 -8.62 6.48
N LEU A 236 -8.08 -8.40 5.37
CA LEU A 236 -6.88 -7.55 5.34
C LEU A 236 -7.21 -6.12 5.76
N HIS A 237 -8.33 -5.56 5.27
CA HIS A 237 -8.79 -4.23 5.66
C HIS A 237 -9.05 -4.12 7.17
N SER A 238 -9.75 -5.10 7.76
CA SER A 238 -10.03 -5.11 9.20
C SER A 238 -8.74 -5.22 10.03
N GLN A 239 -7.78 -6.03 9.59
CA GLN A 239 -6.48 -6.16 10.25
C GLN A 239 -5.65 -4.86 10.12
N ALA A 240 -5.68 -4.19 8.96
CA ALA A 240 -4.99 -2.92 8.76
C ALA A 240 -5.50 -1.84 9.71
N TRP A 241 -6.83 -1.74 9.91
CA TRP A 241 -7.41 -0.85 10.90
C TRP A 241 -6.88 -1.13 12.31
N SER A 242 -6.94 -2.39 12.74
CA SER A 242 -6.48 -2.80 14.08
C SER A 242 -5.01 -2.45 14.33
N ILE A 243 -4.16 -2.61 13.32
CA ILE A 243 -2.74 -2.24 13.38
C ILE A 243 -2.57 -0.71 13.42
N PHE A 244 -3.23 0.03 12.52
CA PHE A 244 -3.12 1.48 12.48
C PHE A 244 -3.60 2.13 13.78
N ARG A 245 -4.79 1.76 14.28
CA ARG A 245 -5.30 2.30 15.55
C ARG A 245 -4.42 1.94 16.74
N GLY A 246 -3.78 0.77 16.73
CA GLY A 246 -2.80 0.39 17.74
C GLY A 246 -1.42 1.06 17.57
N ALA A 247 -1.15 1.66 16.43
CA ALA A 247 0.10 2.38 16.18
C ALA A 247 0.06 3.84 16.62
N ILE A 248 -1.13 4.43 16.77
CA ILE A 248 -1.31 5.84 17.16
C ILE A 248 -1.80 5.96 18.60
N THR A 249 -1.48 7.09 19.23
CA THR A 249 -2.01 7.46 20.56
C THR A 249 -3.41 8.08 20.45
N ASP A 250 -4.08 8.26 21.59
CA ASP A 250 -5.36 8.96 21.63
C ASP A 250 -5.20 10.43 21.20
N THR A 251 -4.10 11.08 21.54
CA THR A 251 -3.78 12.44 21.10
C THR A 251 -3.80 12.57 19.58
N LEU A 252 -3.17 11.64 18.86
CA LEU A 252 -3.20 11.65 17.40
C LEU A 252 -4.58 11.26 16.86
N SER A 253 -5.25 10.29 17.49
CA SER A 253 -6.61 9.87 17.12
C SER A 253 -7.60 11.04 17.19
N ASP A 254 -7.57 11.83 18.27
CA ASP A 254 -8.44 12.99 18.46
C ASP A 254 -8.16 14.10 17.42
N ALA A 255 -6.88 14.33 17.09
CA ALA A 255 -6.49 15.29 16.07
C ALA A 255 -6.91 14.88 14.65
N LEU A 256 -7.00 13.56 14.36
CA LEU A 256 -7.51 13.06 13.10
C LEU A 256 -9.04 13.22 12.96
N ASP A 257 -9.75 13.42 14.08
CA ASP A 257 -11.21 13.60 14.12
C ASP A 257 -11.66 15.05 14.23
N SER A 258 -10.77 15.95 14.57
CA SER A 258 -11.04 17.38 14.81
C SER A 258 -11.44 18.20 13.57
#